data_99486119ebd7ddee0193caddac7526ff
#
_entry.id   99486119ebd7ddee0193caddac7526ff
#
_cell.length_a   1.000
_cell.length_b   1.000
_cell.length_c   1.000
_cell.angle_alpha   90.00
_cell.angle_beta   90.00
_cell.angle_gamma   90.00
#
_symmetry.space_group_name_H-M   'P 1'
#
loop_
_entity.id
_entity.type
_entity.pdbx_description
1 polymer ?
#
loop_
_entity_poly.entity_id
_entity_poly.type
_entity_poly.pdbx_seq_one_letter_code
_entity_poly.pdbx_strand_id
1 'polypeptide(L)'
;MSSESFTISKKALITLIAASIVVIISLGIRQTFGLFYFDFNTDLDISISHFGFVMGLQLLLWGVFSPLFGVITDKYGGAVAIFIGFVFYLVGVLLFYSGYNTGGYFTLTIGVMIGIGLGSTAIGIPVSVVAKHFPASNRTIATGIVTCAGSFGYFVSPLLVRYSLVETGWENTLLYFSLLLGLGLVVALFVSTPKIPVGVNQDNNQTARDALKEA
;
A
#
# COMPACT_ATOMS: atom_id res chain seq x y z
N MET A 1 33.92 20.54 -13.21
CA MET A 1 32.71 19.85 -12.78
C MET A 1 32.75 18.44 -13.38
N SER A 2 33.26 17.47 -12.62
CA SER A 2 33.32 16.07 -13.04
C SER A 2 31.91 15.49 -12.95
N SER A 3 31.34 15.11 -14.10
CA SER A 3 30.15 14.31 -14.19
C SER A 3 30.49 12.90 -13.66
N GLU A 4 30.38 12.69 -12.34
CA GLU A 4 30.37 11.32 -11.82
C GLU A 4 29.16 10.62 -12.45
N SER A 5 29.42 9.69 -13.34
CA SER A 5 28.42 8.80 -13.91
C SER A 5 27.83 7.96 -12.77
N PHE A 6 26.68 8.39 -12.25
CA PHE A 6 25.97 7.64 -11.21
C PHE A 6 25.52 6.29 -11.78
N THR A 7 26.22 5.24 -11.38
CA THR A 7 25.84 3.87 -11.72
C THR A 7 24.76 3.40 -10.74
N ILE A 8 23.53 3.27 -11.20
CA ILE A 8 22.40 2.77 -10.39
C ILE A 8 22.75 1.34 -9.95
N SER A 9 22.81 1.13 -8.64
CA SER A 9 23.02 -0.22 -8.07
C SER A 9 21.88 -1.15 -8.50
N LYS A 10 22.18 -2.40 -8.84
CA LYS A 10 21.17 -3.43 -9.14
C LYS A 10 20.11 -3.54 -8.03
N LYS A 11 20.51 -3.40 -6.76
CA LYS A 11 19.58 -3.40 -5.62
C LYS A 11 18.63 -2.21 -5.63
N ALA A 12 19.12 -1.01 -5.97
CA ALA A 12 18.28 0.18 -6.09
C ALA A 12 17.24 0.03 -7.19
N LEU A 13 17.64 -0.49 -8.36
CA LEU A 13 16.72 -0.73 -9.46
C LEU A 13 15.66 -1.79 -9.12
N ILE A 14 16.06 -2.91 -8.54
CA ILE A 14 15.12 -3.97 -8.09
C ILE A 14 14.13 -3.40 -7.08
N THR A 15 14.60 -2.63 -6.08
CA THR A 15 13.74 -2.00 -5.08
C THR A 15 12.78 -1.00 -5.72
N LEU A 16 13.22 -0.20 -6.69
CA LEU A 16 12.37 0.74 -7.42
C LEU A 16 11.24 0.03 -8.16
N ILE A 17 11.56 -1.02 -8.91
CA ILE A 17 10.58 -1.82 -9.66
C ILE A 17 9.61 -2.52 -8.69
N ALA A 18 10.13 -3.18 -7.64
CA ALA A 18 9.31 -3.86 -6.65
C ALA A 18 8.36 -2.88 -5.91
N ALA A 19 8.86 -1.74 -5.47
CA ALA A 19 8.05 -0.70 -4.83
C ALA A 19 6.96 -0.16 -5.76
N SER A 20 7.26 0.02 -7.04
CA SER A 20 6.28 0.44 -8.05
C SER A 20 5.16 -0.60 -8.22
N ILE A 21 5.50 -1.89 -8.30
CA ILE A 21 4.52 -2.98 -8.40
C ILE A 21 3.66 -3.06 -7.14
N VAL A 22 4.26 -2.93 -5.95
CA VAL A 22 3.54 -2.87 -4.66
C VAL A 22 2.46 -1.79 -4.68
N VAL A 23 2.81 -0.58 -5.11
CA VAL A 23 1.89 0.55 -5.15
C VAL A 23 0.81 0.37 -6.20
N ILE A 24 1.14 -0.14 -7.40
CA ILE A 24 0.16 -0.47 -8.44
C ILE A 24 -0.90 -1.44 -7.91
N ILE A 25 -0.48 -2.55 -7.31
CA ILE A 25 -1.40 -3.58 -6.79
C ILE A 25 -2.26 -2.99 -5.67
N SER A 26 -1.63 -2.40 -4.66
CA SER A 26 -2.31 -1.94 -3.46
C SER A 26 -3.33 -0.83 -3.74
N LEU A 27 -2.91 0.23 -4.43
CA LEU A 27 -3.77 1.36 -4.75
C LEU A 27 -4.75 1.03 -5.87
N GLY A 28 -4.34 0.21 -6.84
CA GLY A 28 -5.21 -0.26 -7.91
C GLY A 28 -6.42 -1.00 -7.36
N ILE A 29 -6.22 -2.01 -6.51
CA ILE A 29 -7.31 -2.76 -5.88
C ILE A 29 -8.19 -1.82 -5.05
N ARG A 30 -7.58 -0.99 -4.18
CA ARG A 30 -8.33 -0.05 -3.33
C ARG A 30 -9.28 0.84 -4.12
N GLN A 31 -8.82 1.39 -5.23
CA GLN A 31 -9.61 2.32 -6.06
C GLN A 31 -10.86 1.67 -6.64
N THR A 32 -10.85 0.36 -6.83
CA THR A 32 -11.94 -0.35 -7.51
C THR A 32 -13.09 -0.76 -6.60
N PHE A 33 -12.94 -0.66 -5.26
CA PHE A 33 -14.02 -1.05 -4.35
C PHE A 33 -15.35 -0.33 -4.61
N GLY A 34 -15.30 0.92 -5.10
CA GLY A 34 -16.51 1.65 -5.47
C GLY A 34 -17.35 0.97 -6.58
N LEU A 35 -16.73 0.15 -7.44
CA LEU A 35 -17.41 -0.58 -8.50
C LEU A 35 -18.25 -1.75 -7.97
N PHE A 36 -17.89 -2.29 -6.78
CA PHE A 36 -18.59 -3.39 -6.13
C PHE A 36 -19.85 -2.96 -5.38
N TYR A 37 -20.08 -1.65 -5.21
CA TYR A 37 -21.19 -1.17 -4.39
C TYR A 37 -22.54 -1.74 -4.83
N PHE A 38 -22.81 -1.76 -6.14
CA PHE A 38 -24.09 -2.22 -6.66
C PHE A 38 -24.32 -3.70 -6.33
N ASP A 39 -23.32 -4.53 -6.53
CA ASP A 39 -23.37 -5.97 -6.25
C ASP A 39 -23.52 -6.22 -4.75
N PHE A 40 -22.75 -5.52 -3.91
CA PHE A 40 -22.82 -5.62 -2.45
C PHE A 40 -24.15 -5.12 -1.88
N ASN A 41 -24.77 -4.12 -2.51
CA ASN A 41 -26.10 -3.67 -2.11
C ASN A 41 -27.17 -4.71 -2.48
N THR A 42 -27.07 -5.29 -3.68
CA THR A 42 -28.07 -6.24 -4.18
C THR A 42 -27.98 -7.59 -3.49
N ASP A 43 -26.76 -8.13 -3.33
CA ASP A 43 -26.54 -9.50 -2.89
C ASP A 43 -26.36 -9.62 -1.37
N LEU A 44 -25.85 -8.55 -0.71
CA LEU A 44 -25.48 -8.55 0.70
C LEU A 44 -26.28 -7.54 1.54
N ASP A 45 -27.22 -6.82 0.96
CA ASP A 45 -28.03 -5.77 1.59
C ASP A 45 -27.17 -4.68 2.31
N ILE A 46 -26.00 -4.36 1.73
CA ILE A 46 -25.12 -3.31 2.27
C ILE A 46 -25.60 -1.95 1.79
N SER A 47 -26.14 -1.14 2.71
CA SER A 47 -26.63 0.20 2.41
C SER A 47 -25.50 1.13 1.95
N ILE A 48 -25.83 2.18 1.15
CA ILE A 48 -24.84 3.18 0.70
C ILE A 48 -24.15 3.90 1.86
N SER A 49 -24.89 4.15 2.94
CA SER A 49 -24.34 4.80 4.14
C SER A 49 -23.31 3.92 4.84
N HIS A 50 -23.60 2.61 4.97
CA HIS A 50 -22.67 1.66 5.55
C HIS A 50 -21.43 1.47 4.67
N PHE A 51 -21.63 1.33 3.36
CA PHE A 51 -20.51 1.24 2.41
C PHE A 51 -19.60 2.48 2.51
N GLY A 52 -20.18 3.69 2.47
CA GLY A 52 -19.45 4.95 2.62
C GLY A 52 -18.70 5.05 3.96
N PHE A 53 -19.32 4.61 5.06
CA PHE A 53 -18.68 4.54 6.37
C PHE A 53 -17.44 3.63 6.33
N VAL A 54 -17.56 2.44 5.76
CA VAL A 54 -16.46 1.46 5.67
C VAL A 54 -15.32 2.00 4.82
N MET A 55 -15.61 2.66 3.69
CA MET A 55 -14.58 3.30 2.86
C MET A 55 -13.89 4.46 3.59
N GLY A 56 -14.63 5.24 4.38
CA GLY A 56 -14.07 6.31 5.24
C GLY A 56 -13.19 5.75 6.37
N LEU A 57 -13.66 4.69 7.03
CA LEU A 57 -12.90 3.98 8.07
C LEU A 57 -11.59 3.42 7.52
N GLN A 58 -11.62 2.82 6.34
CA GLN A 58 -10.44 2.31 5.64
C GLN A 58 -9.41 3.42 5.42
N LEU A 59 -9.85 4.61 4.97
CA LEU A 59 -8.99 5.76 4.75
C LEU A 59 -8.40 6.30 6.05
N LEU A 60 -9.21 6.38 7.12
CA LEU A 60 -8.77 6.79 8.44
C LEU A 60 -7.67 5.84 8.97
N LEU A 61 -7.91 4.54 8.91
CA LEU A 61 -6.95 3.54 9.39
C LEU A 61 -5.67 3.53 8.56
N TRP A 62 -5.76 3.72 7.25
CA TRP A 62 -4.57 3.94 6.42
C TRP A 62 -3.72 5.09 6.98
N GLY A 63 -4.34 6.25 7.28
CA GLY A 63 -3.63 7.40 7.86
C GLY A 63 -3.00 7.09 9.21
N VAL A 64 -3.76 6.47 10.13
CA VAL A 64 -3.31 6.13 11.48
C VAL A 64 -2.18 5.10 11.48
N PHE A 65 -2.26 4.08 10.64
CA PHE A 65 -1.27 3.00 10.60
C PHE A 65 -0.02 3.33 9.78
N SER A 66 -0.05 4.33 8.89
CA SER A 66 1.14 4.74 8.12
C SER A 66 2.34 5.11 9.01
N PRO A 67 2.23 5.95 10.04
CA PRO A 67 3.34 6.25 10.94
C PRO A 67 3.82 5.02 11.73
N LEU A 68 2.90 4.13 12.14
CA LEU A 68 3.24 2.90 12.86
C LEU A 68 4.07 1.96 11.98
N PHE A 69 3.70 1.81 10.72
CA PHE A 69 4.50 1.07 9.74
C PHE A 69 5.81 1.77 9.40
N GLY A 70 5.88 3.10 9.52
CA GLY A 70 7.13 3.85 9.45
C GLY A 70 8.14 3.37 10.50
N VAL A 71 7.71 3.26 11.76
CA VAL A 71 8.55 2.73 12.85
C VAL A 71 8.99 1.28 12.59
N ILE A 72 8.08 0.43 12.10
CA ILE A 72 8.41 -0.95 11.71
C ILE A 72 9.45 -0.96 10.59
N THR A 73 9.29 -0.09 9.60
CA THR A 73 10.23 0.05 8.47
C THR A 73 11.63 0.46 8.93
N ASP A 74 11.71 1.39 9.87
CA ASP A 74 13.01 1.84 10.38
C ASP A 74 13.70 0.77 11.23
N LYS A 75 12.95 -0.04 11.98
CA LYS A 75 13.48 -1.09 12.85
C LYS A 75 13.77 -2.40 12.11
N TYR A 76 12.88 -2.84 11.25
CA TYR A 76 12.92 -4.17 10.63
C TYR A 76 13.11 -4.14 9.10
N GLY A 77 13.03 -2.96 8.50
CA GLY A 77 13.14 -2.76 7.05
C GLY A 77 11.80 -2.74 6.32
N GLY A 78 11.81 -2.13 5.11
CA GLY A 78 10.61 -1.92 4.30
C GLY A 78 9.95 -3.20 3.83
N ALA A 79 10.75 -4.23 3.50
CA ALA A 79 10.21 -5.52 3.09
C ALA A 79 9.27 -6.12 4.14
N VAL A 80 9.68 -6.10 5.41
CA VAL A 80 8.87 -6.64 6.52
C VAL A 80 7.58 -5.83 6.71
N ALA A 81 7.67 -4.51 6.70
CA ALA A 81 6.51 -3.65 6.85
C ALA A 81 5.48 -3.86 5.73
N ILE A 82 5.95 -3.88 4.46
CA ILE A 82 5.10 -4.07 3.28
C ILE A 82 4.52 -5.49 3.27
N PHE A 83 5.30 -6.50 3.63
CA PHE A 83 4.84 -7.89 3.72
C PHE A 83 3.69 -8.02 4.74
N ILE A 84 3.86 -7.47 5.96
CA ILE A 84 2.80 -7.47 6.98
C ILE A 84 1.54 -6.78 6.45
N GLY A 85 1.67 -5.64 5.77
CA GLY A 85 0.52 -4.94 5.19
C GLY A 85 -0.20 -5.76 4.13
N PHE A 86 0.51 -6.44 3.25
CA PHE A 86 -0.12 -7.34 2.28
C PHE A 86 -0.77 -8.56 2.94
N VAL A 87 -0.23 -9.08 4.06
CA VAL A 87 -0.91 -10.12 4.84
C VAL A 87 -2.25 -9.63 5.36
N PHE A 88 -2.31 -8.44 5.98
CA PHE A 88 -3.58 -7.86 6.43
C PHE A 88 -4.56 -7.65 5.28
N TYR A 89 -4.07 -7.15 4.15
CA TYR A 89 -4.89 -6.89 2.97
C TYR A 89 -5.45 -8.21 2.40
N LEU A 90 -4.60 -9.20 2.18
CA LEU A 90 -4.98 -10.51 1.63
C LEU A 90 -5.96 -11.24 2.56
N VAL A 91 -5.65 -11.28 3.86
CA VAL A 91 -6.52 -11.93 4.85
C VAL A 91 -7.87 -11.22 4.91
N GLY A 92 -7.90 -9.88 4.84
CA GLY A 92 -9.14 -9.11 4.76
C GLY A 92 -10.01 -9.51 3.57
N VAL A 93 -9.42 -9.60 2.36
CA VAL A 93 -10.15 -10.00 1.14
C VAL A 93 -10.61 -11.46 1.23
N LEU A 94 -9.74 -12.39 1.67
CA LEU A 94 -10.09 -13.82 1.77
C LEU A 94 -11.15 -14.10 2.83
N LEU A 95 -11.08 -13.44 3.98
CA LEU A 95 -12.11 -13.57 5.01
C LEU A 95 -13.44 -13.04 4.49
N PHE A 96 -13.46 -11.89 3.83
CA PHE A 96 -14.68 -11.36 3.24
C PHE A 96 -15.27 -12.33 2.22
N TYR A 97 -14.44 -12.90 1.35
CA TYR A 97 -14.85 -13.92 0.38
C TYR A 97 -15.48 -15.16 1.05
N SER A 98 -14.97 -15.59 2.20
CA SER A 98 -15.40 -16.83 2.86
C SER A 98 -16.61 -16.69 3.78
N GLY A 99 -17.02 -15.48 4.18
CA GLY A 99 -17.99 -15.32 5.24
C GLY A 99 -18.75 -13.98 5.24
N TYR A 100 -19.18 -13.48 4.12
CA TYR A 100 -19.76 -12.14 3.87
C TYR A 100 -21.17 -11.89 4.46
N ASN A 101 -21.61 -12.64 5.45
CA ASN A 101 -23.02 -12.71 5.87
C ASN A 101 -23.54 -11.53 6.74
N THR A 102 -22.70 -10.59 7.14
CA THR A 102 -23.14 -9.46 8.00
C THR A 102 -22.41 -8.16 7.69
N GLY A 103 -23.09 -7.02 7.89
CA GLY A 103 -22.47 -5.70 7.75
C GLY A 103 -21.28 -5.46 8.70
N GLY A 104 -21.31 -6.03 9.91
CA GLY A 104 -20.18 -5.99 10.84
C GLY A 104 -18.94 -6.70 10.29
N TYR A 105 -19.13 -7.81 9.58
CA TYR A 105 -18.07 -8.55 8.95
C TYR A 105 -17.44 -7.78 7.77
N PHE A 106 -18.26 -7.11 6.96
CA PHE A 106 -17.80 -6.18 5.91
C PHE A 106 -16.94 -5.06 6.50
N THR A 107 -17.37 -4.47 7.62
CA THR A 107 -16.62 -3.41 8.31
C THR A 107 -15.25 -3.92 8.77
N LEU A 108 -15.20 -5.09 9.40
CA LEU A 108 -13.95 -5.67 9.90
C LEU A 108 -12.98 -6.03 8.78
N THR A 109 -13.45 -6.70 7.75
CA THR A 109 -12.61 -7.25 6.69
C THR A 109 -12.17 -6.17 5.69
N ILE A 110 -13.13 -5.51 5.05
CA ILE A 110 -12.87 -4.50 4.02
C ILE A 110 -12.47 -3.15 4.64
N GLY A 111 -13.08 -2.77 5.76
CA GLY A 111 -12.75 -1.50 6.43
C GLY A 111 -11.45 -1.57 7.22
N VAL A 112 -11.42 -2.44 8.24
CA VAL A 112 -10.31 -2.45 9.21
C VAL A 112 -9.08 -3.14 8.65
N MET A 113 -9.18 -4.38 8.20
CA MET A 113 -8.00 -5.14 7.80
C MET A 113 -7.31 -4.55 6.58
N ILE A 114 -8.06 -4.16 5.57
CA ILE A 114 -7.50 -3.51 4.38
C ILE A 114 -6.96 -2.13 4.74
N GLY A 115 -7.66 -1.36 5.58
CA GLY A 115 -7.19 -0.04 6.05
C GLY A 115 -5.83 -0.12 6.76
N ILE A 116 -5.64 -1.11 7.63
CA ILE A 116 -4.34 -1.40 8.26
C ILE A 116 -3.30 -1.76 7.18
N GLY A 117 -3.62 -2.67 6.27
CA GLY A 117 -2.73 -3.12 5.20
C GLY A 117 -2.23 -1.97 4.32
N LEU A 118 -3.11 -1.05 3.96
CA LEU A 118 -2.79 0.16 3.19
C LEU A 118 -1.78 1.06 3.89
N GLY A 119 -1.72 1.04 5.23
CA GLY A 119 -0.76 1.81 6.01
C GLY A 119 0.70 1.59 5.59
N SER A 120 1.04 0.40 5.09
CA SER A 120 2.39 0.09 4.62
C SER A 120 2.51 -0.14 3.11
N THR A 121 1.43 -0.57 2.45
CA THR A 121 1.48 -0.96 1.02
C THR A 121 1.16 0.19 0.07
N ALA A 122 0.54 1.26 0.56
CA ALA A 122 0.26 2.46 -0.23
C ALA A 122 1.54 3.27 -0.53
N ILE A 123 1.46 4.55 -0.80
CA ILE A 123 2.58 5.37 -1.29
C ILE A 123 3.69 5.58 -0.23
N GLY A 124 3.33 5.81 1.04
CA GLY A 124 4.25 6.32 2.07
C GLY A 124 5.52 5.49 2.27
N ILE A 125 5.35 4.21 2.60
CA ILE A 125 6.49 3.32 2.87
C ILE A 125 7.28 2.98 1.59
N PRO A 126 6.66 2.57 0.46
CA PRO A 126 7.39 2.30 -0.78
C PRO A 126 8.24 3.48 -1.24
N VAL A 127 7.70 4.71 -1.23
CA VAL A 127 8.42 5.93 -1.59
C VAL A 127 9.57 6.20 -0.63
N SER A 128 9.36 6.08 0.68
CA SER A 128 10.40 6.31 1.69
C SER A 128 11.58 5.33 1.56
N VAL A 129 11.29 4.07 1.26
CA VAL A 129 12.31 3.04 1.06
C VAL A 129 13.12 3.30 -0.22
N VAL A 130 12.45 3.63 -1.33
CA VAL A 130 13.12 3.99 -2.58
C VAL A 130 14.00 5.23 -2.38
N ALA A 131 13.51 6.26 -1.68
CA ALA A 131 14.27 7.48 -1.39
C ALA A 131 15.61 7.21 -0.70
N LYS A 132 15.70 6.16 0.13
CA LYS A 132 16.93 5.76 0.84
C LYS A 132 17.99 5.11 -0.07
N HIS A 133 17.61 4.66 -1.28
CA HIS A 133 18.52 4.03 -2.25
C HIS A 133 19.15 4.99 -3.25
N PHE A 134 18.59 6.20 -3.38
CA PHE A 134 19.02 7.15 -4.40
C PHE A 134 19.66 8.39 -3.78
N PRO A 135 20.77 8.92 -4.38
CA PRO A 135 21.37 10.18 -3.95
C PRO A 135 20.40 11.35 -4.17
N ALA A 136 20.66 12.47 -3.50
CA ALA A 136 19.80 13.65 -3.54
C ALA A 136 19.48 14.12 -4.98
N SER A 137 20.43 14.01 -5.92
CA SER A 137 20.26 14.40 -7.32
C SER A 137 19.18 13.60 -8.07
N ASN A 138 19.01 12.30 -7.76
CA ASN A 138 18.11 11.39 -8.48
C ASN A 138 16.92 10.93 -7.63
N ARG A 139 16.88 11.31 -6.36
CA ARG A 139 15.84 10.89 -5.41
C ARG A 139 14.44 11.31 -5.85
N THR A 140 14.29 12.55 -6.29
CA THR A 140 13.00 13.09 -6.77
C THR A 140 12.47 12.31 -7.96
N ILE A 141 13.33 11.94 -8.91
CA ILE A 141 12.92 11.15 -10.08
C ILE A 141 12.50 9.75 -9.64
N ALA A 142 13.29 9.08 -8.79
CA ALA A 142 12.99 7.73 -8.33
C ALA A 142 11.67 7.67 -7.54
N THR A 143 11.45 8.61 -6.63
CA THR A 143 10.19 8.69 -5.87
C THR A 143 9.01 9.08 -6.76
N GLY A 144 9.22 9.94 -7.75
CA GLY A 144 8.24 10.29 -8.77
C GLY A 144 7.78 9.07 -9.59
N ILE A 145 8.70 8.17 -9.98
CA ILE A 145 8.36 6.93 -10.69
C ILE A 145 7.41 6.07 -9.86
N VAL A 146 7.68 5.86 -8.56
CA VAL A 146 6.79 5.08 -7.68
C VAL A 146 5.41 5.73 -7.56
N THR A 147 5.35 7.06 -7.44
CA THR A 147 4.09 7.80 -7.37
C THR A 147 3.30 7.69 -8.68
N CYS A 148 3.97 7.84 -9.82
CA CYS A 148 3.36 7.63 -11.14
C CYS A 148 2.84 6.20 -11.32
N ALA A 149 3.56 5.21 -10.80
CA ALA A 149 3.10 3.82 -10.80
C ALA A 149 1.77 3.65 -10.05
N GLY A 150 1.59 4.33 -8.91
CA GLY A 150 0.31 4.37 -8.20
C GLY A 150 -0.82 4.97 -9.03
N SER A 151 -0.55 6.09 -9.71
CA SER A 151 -1.53 6.71 -10.62
C SER A 151 -1.88 5.80 -11.80
N PHE A 152 -0.91 5.06 -12.32
CA PHE A 152 -1.14 4.05 -13.35
C PHE A 152 -2.04 2.92 -12.84
N GLY A 153 -1.82 2.43 -11.59
CA GLY A 153 -2.70 1.48 -10.92
C GLY A 153 -4.14 2.00 -10.80
N TYR A 154 -4.32 3.25 -10.39
CA TYR A 154 -5.63 3.89 -10.32
C TYR A 154 -6.35 3.96 -11.66
N PHE A 155 -5.62 4.14 -12.74
CA PHE A 155 -6.20 4.23 -14.09
C PHE A 155 -6.56 2.86 -14.67
N VAL A 156 -5.64 1.90 -14.59
CA VAL A 156 -5.78 0.60 -15.26
C VAL A 156 -6.72 -0.34 -14.50
N SER A 157 -6.64 -0.36 -13.15
CA SER A 157 -7.40 -1.33 -12.36
C SER A 157 -8.91 -1.22 -12.52
N PRO A 158 -9.56 -0.04 -12.57
CA PRO A 158 -11.00 0.04 -12.77
C PRO A 158 -11.47 -0.55 -14.11
N LEU A 159 -10.65 -0.44 -15.16
CA LEU A 159 -10.99 -1.00 -16.48
C LEU A 159 -10.98 -2.53 -16.43
N LEU A 160 -9.94 -3.11 -15.82
CA LEU A 160 -9.81 -4.57 -15.68
C LEU A 160 -10.89 -5.15 -14.75
N VAL A 161 -11.14 -4.47 -13.62
CA VAL A 161 -12.10 -4.91 -12.62
C VAL A 161 -13.52 -4.81 -13.14
N ARG A 162 -13.87 -3.73 -13.87
CA ARG A 162 -15.19 -3.64 -14.51
C ARG A 162 -15.44 -4.80 -15.48
N TYR A 163 -14.44 -5.13 -16.30
CA TYR A 163 -14.52 -6.29 -17.20
C TYR A 163 -14.73 -7.58 -16.39
N SER A 164 -13.94 -7.81 -15.35
CA SER A 164 -14.06 -8.98 -14.48
C SER A 164 -15.43 -9.08 -13.80
N LEU A 165 -15.96 -7.98 -13.25
CA LEU A 165 -17.27 -7.94 -12.61
C LEU A 165 -18.40 -8.37 -13.56
N VAL A 166 -18.34 -7.90 -14.82
CA VAL A 166 -19.36 -8.24 -15.83
C VAL A 166 -19.28 -9.70 -16.26
N GLU A 167 -18.06 -10.22 -16.50
CA GLU A 167 -17.86 -11.56 -17.05
C GLU A 167 -17.91 -12.67 -16.00
N THR A 168 -17.42 -12.41 -14.79
CA THR A 168 -17.19 -13.47 -13.79
C THR A 168 -17.87 -13.21 -12.43
N GLY A 169 -18.44 -12.02 -12.23
CA GLY A 169 -19.06 -11.60 -10.98
C GLY A 169 -18.07 -11.12 -9.93
N TRP A 170 -18.59 -10.56 -8.84
CA TRP A 170 -17.80 -9.94 -7.78
C TRP A 170 -17.01 -10.94 -6.94
N GLU A 171 -17.54 -12.14 -6.71
CA GLU A 171 -16.86 -13.19 -5.94
C GLU A 171 -15.55 -13.62 -6.62
N ASN A 172 -15.61 -13.94 -7.92
CA ASN A 172 -14.41 -14.30 -8.67
C ASN A 172 -13.43 -13.13 -8.80
N THR A 173 -13.93 -11.91 -8.88
CA THR A 173 -13.08 -10.71 -8.90
C THR A 173 -12.30 -10.58 -7.59
N LEU A 174 -12.88 -10.91 -6.43
CA LEU A 174 -12.17 -10.96 -5.14
C LEU A 174 -11.10 -12.06 -5.12
N LEU A 175 -11.34 -13.21 -5.77
CA LEU A 175 -10.29 -14.23 -5.92
C LEU A 175 -9.12 -13.73 -6.77
N TYR A 176 -9.37 -13.00 -7.85
CA TYR A 176 -8.30 -12.37 -8.64
C TYR A 176 -7.52 -11.33 -7.82
N PHE A 177 -8.21 -10.56 -6.95
CA PHE A 177 -7.52 -9.69 -6.00
C PHE A 177 -6.61 -10.48 -5.05
N SER A 178 -7.10 -11.61 -4.54
CA SER A 178 -6.33 -12.47 -3.66
C SER A 178 -5.06 -13.01 -4.34
N LEU A 179 -5.12 -13.36 -5.61
CA LEU A 179 -3.95 -13.78 -6.40
C LEU A 179 -2.97 -12.61 -6.60
N LEU A 180 -3.46 -11.41 -6.93
CA LEU A 180 -2.62 -10.23 -7.06
C LEU A 180 -1.96 -9.81 -5.74
N LEU A 181 -2.70 -9.91 -4.62
CA LEU A 181 -2.17 -9.64 -3.29
C LEU A 181 -1.14 -10.70 -2.88
N GLY A 182 -1.35 -11.97 -3.25
CA GLY A 182 -0.36 -13.03 -3.11
C GLY A 182 0.92 -12.75 -3.89
N LEU A 183 0.81 -12.26 -5.13
CA LEU A 183 1.96 -11.77 -5.89
C LEU A 183 2.62 -10.58 -5.17
N GLY A 184 1.84 -9.66 -4.60
CA GLY A 184 2.33 -8.54 -3.79
C GLY A 184 3.19 -8.99 -2.61
N LEU A 185 2.81 -10.08 -1.92
CA LEU A 185 3.62 -10.69 -0.85
C LEU A 185 5.00 -11.12 -1.35
N VAL A 186 5.05 -11.78 -2.50
CA VAL A 186 6.32 -12.21 -3.11
C VAL A 186 7.16 -11.00 -3.52
N VAL A 187 6.55 -10.00 -4.15
CA VAL A 187 7.23 -8.76 -4.58
C VAL A 187 7.76 -7.97 -3.39
N ALA A 188 7.04 -7.95 -2.25
CA ALA A 188 7.48 -7.27 -1.03
C ALA A 188 8.87 -7.74 -0.55
N LEU A 189 9.23 -9.00 -0.77
CA LEU A 189 10.53 -9.56 -0.37
C LEU A 189 11.71 -8.94 -1.16
N PHE A 190 11.44 -8.37 -2.32
CA PHE A 190 12.46 -7.69 -3.16
C PHE A 190 12.62 -6.21 -2.79
N VAL A 191 11.79 -5.66 -1.92
CA VAL A 191 11.89 -4.27 -1.44
C VAL A 191 12.94 -4.21 -0.34
N SER A 192 14.20 -3.98 -0.70
CA SER A 192 15.28 -3.89 0.28
C SER A 192 15.36 -2.51 0.92
N THR A 193 15.80 -2.44 2.18
CA THR A 193 16.13 -1.17 2.85
C THR A 193 17.62 -1.13 3.11
N PRO A 194 18.36 -0.10 2.68
CA PRO A 194 19.77 0.03 3.01
C PRO A 194 19.91 0.11 4.54
N LYS A 195 20.82 -0.68 5.11
CA LYS A 195 21.22 -0.49 6.50
C LYS A 195 22.00 0.82 6.56
N ILE A 196 21.42 1.87 7.11
CA ILE A 196 22.14 3.08 7.46
C ILE A 196 23.03 2.71 8.64
N PRO A 197 24.37 2.88 8.56
CA PRO A 197 25.22 2.68 9.73
C PRO A 197 24.73 3.60 10.84
N VAL A 198 24.45 3.04 12.01
CA VAL A 198 24.13 3.78 13.23
C VAL A 198 25.41 4.54 13.60
N GLY A 199 25.59 5.78 13.14
CA GLY A 199 26.81 6.53 13.36
C GLY A 199 26.90 7.91 12.68
N VAL A 200 25.93 8.24 11.82
CA VAL A 200 25.91 9.58 11.19
C VAL A 200 24.92 10.46 11.93
N ASN A 201 25.46 11.27 12.85
CA ASN A 201 24.87 12.43 13.52
C ASN A 201 23.43 12.29 14.04
N GLN A 202 23.31 11.79 15.29
CA GLN A 202 22.13 11.99 16.13
C GLN A 202 21.98 13.45 16.63
N ASP A 203 22.81 14.38 16.18
CA ASP A 203 22.79 15.79 16.65
C ASP A 203 21.63 16.62 16.11
N ASN A 204 20.77 16.08 15.27
CA ASN A 204 19.55 16.74 14.77
C ASN A 204 18.26 15.94 15.06
N ASN A 205 18.21 15.19 16.14
CA ASN A 205 16.95 14.70 16.67
C ASN A 205 16.22 15.82 17.40
N GLN A 206 15.67 16.76 16.65
CA GLN A 206 14.51 17.50 17.16
C GLN A 206 13.40 16.47 17.34
N THR A 207 13.23 16.05 18.57
CA THR A 207 12.11 15.19 18.95
C THR A 207 10.83 15.97 18.63
N ALA A 208 9.76 15.30 18.21
CA ALA A 208 8.45 15.95 17.98
C ALA A 208 8.02 16.82 19.21
N ARG A 209 8.53 16.53 20.39
CA ARG A 209 8.40 17.34 21.61
C ARG A 209 9.12 18.69 21.55
N ASP A 210 10.25 18.77 20.87
CA ASP A 210 11.04 20.03 20.81
C ASP A 210 10.42 20.95 19.74
N ALA A 211 9.93 20.38 18.63
CA ALA A 211 9.17 21.13 17.63
C ALA A 211 7.83 21.69 18.17
N LEU A 212 7.19 21.01 19.13
CA LEU A 212 5.97 21.49 19.80
C LEU A 212 6.24 22.56 20.88
N LYS A 213 7.47 22.76 21.30
CA LYS A 213 7.85 23.84 22.25
C LYS A 213 8.25 25.13 21.56
N GLU A 214 8.59 25.09 20.27
CA GLU A 214 8.96 26.26 19.46
C GLU A 214 7.78 26.85 18.68
N ALA A 215 6.60 26.22 18.69
CA ALA A 215 5.35 26.69 18.09
C ALA A 215 4.47 27.41 19.12
#